data_06171eb4b84c8a7db22fc130ea40e349
#
_entry.id   06171eb4b84c8a7db22fc130ea40e349
#
_cell.length_a   1.000
_cell.length_b   1.000
_cell.length_c   1.000
_cell.angle_alpha   90.00
_cell.angle_beta   90.00
_cell.angle_gamma   90.00
#
_symmetry.space_group_name_H-M   'P 1'
#
loop_
_entity.id
_entity.type
_entity.pdbx_description
1 polymer ?
#
loop_
_entity_poly.entity_id
_entity_poly.type
_entity_poly.pdbx_seq_one_letter_code
_entity_poly.pdbx_strand_id
1 'polypeptide(L)'
;AFKRPFVAGSKEGVPLCRAAVLGPHGTGRHSALQCVTASLGRQGVLKSPKTTFLDLSRYATPESGKLFVQDLYAALKSGASTLVLEHWEHCHTSVLTMVTALFREGEVPLPSRYAEQKGMLVEIGTALVPGAVSTLSAGGKYLFLLTDQPASKLADAFGVPFLSALDDQCATRPFTRESLEEIARRQLEDLVERCGRQLRMTMTFGDEEVKTLADTFTPDQGAWALQEGADRLYRALSEEKLRKSLGPVEGRILAKDGTLEAEYSQGGMTLWVGQKDTGKTQAAAVAAVKQELS
;
A
#
# COMPACT_ATOMS: atom_id res chain seq x y z
N ALA A 1 -2.43 -12.56 -14.39
CA ALA A 1 -2.40 -13.23 -13.09
C ALA A 1 -3.78 -13.77 -12.69
N PHE A 2 -4.76 -12.94 -12.36
CA PHE A 2 -6.06 -13.37 -11.77
C PHE A 2 -6.94 -14.23 -12.68
N LYS A 3 -6.81 -14.15 -13.98
CA LYS A 3 -7.57 -15.00 -14.95
C LYS A 3 -7.01 -16.42 -15.06
N ARG A 4 -5.78 -16.67 -14.59
CA ARG A 4 -5.07 -17.93 -14.79
C ARG A 4 -5.83 -19.15 -14.28
N PRO A 5 -6.42 -19.17 -13.06
CA PRO A 5 -7.15 -20.35 -12.57
C PRO A 5 -8.34 -20.73 -13.44
N PHE A 6 -8.95 -19.78 -14.13
CA PHE A 6 -10.10 -20.02 -15.01
C PHE A 6 -9.66 -20.56 -16.39
N VAL A 7 -8.43 -20.28 -16.81
CA VAL A 7 -7.89 -20.72 -18.10
C VAL A 7 -7.10 -22.03 -17.97
N ALA A 8 -6.23 -22.11 -16.96
CA ALA A 8 -5.33 -23.25 -16.76
C ALA A 8 -5.85 -24.30 -15.74
N GLY A 9 -6.98 -24.00 -15.11
CA GLY A 9 -7.48 -24.79 -13.98
C GLY A 9 -6.72 -24.54 -12.70
N SER A 10 -7.27 -24.99 -11.57
CA SER A 10 -6.62 -24.93 -10.25
C SER A 10 -6.44 -26.34 -9.72
N LYS A 11 -5.27 -26.59 -9.13
CA LYS A 11 -4.99 -27.84 -8.40
C LYS A 11 -5.15 -27.59 -6.91
N GLU A 12 -5.70 -28.56 -6.20
CA GLU A 12 -5.81 -28.50 -4.74
C GLU A 12 -4.41 -28.42 -4.11
N GLY A 13 -4.27 -27.63 -3.06
CA GLY A 13 -2.99 -27.45 -2.36
C GLY A 13 -1.98 -26.54 -3.05
N VAL A 14 -2.24 -26.09 -4.28
CA VAL A 14 -1.32 -25.25 -5.05
C VAL A 14 -1.80 -23.78 -5.07
N PRO A 15 -0.90 -22.79 -5.03
CA PRO A 15 -1.27 -21.40 -5.26
C PRO A 15 -1.97 -21.20 -6.60
N LEU A 16 -2.98 -20.33 -6.62
CA LEU A 16 -3.77 -20.04 -7.83
C LEU A 16 -2.94 -19.29 -8.89
N CYS A 17 -2.02 -18.46 -8.44
CA CYS A 17 -1.08 -17.76 -9.30
C CYS A 17 0.09 -17.25 -8.47
N ARG A 18 1.27 -17.21 -9.07
CA ARG A 18 2.50 -16.63 -8.54
C ARG A 18 2.95 -15.55 -9.49
N ALA A 19 3.02 -14.30 -9.03
CA ALA A 19 3.38 -13.20 -9.89
C ALA A 19 4.36 -12.24 -9.20
N ALA A 20 5.20 -11.58 -10.01
CA ALA A 20 6.01 -10.47 -9.56
C ALA A 20 5.53 -9.17 -10.20
N VAL A 21 5.46 -8.10 -9.40
CA VAL A 21 5.17 -6.75 -9.87
C VAL A 21 6.40 -5.89 -9.59
N LEU A 22 7.09 -5.55 -10.67
CA LEU A 22 8.33 -4.79 -10.64
C LEU A 22 8.04 -3.32 -10.96
N GLY A 23 8.89 -2.44 -10.50
CA GLY A 23 8.88 -1.04 -10.92
C GLY A 23 9.28 -0.08 -9.81
N PRO A 24 9.61 1.16 -10.17
CA PRO A 24 10.10 2.15 -9.22
C PRO A 24 9.17 2.37 -8.03
N HIS A 25 9.73 2.83 -6.92
CA HIS A 25 8.95 3.28 -5.78
C HIS A 25 7.93 4.35 -6.20
N GLY A 26 6.81 4.41 -5.53
CA GLY A 26 5.80 5.45 -5.80
C GLY A 26 4.97 5.30 -7.08
N THR A 27 5.16 4.23 -7.87
CA THR A 27 4.38 4.00 -9.12
C THR A 27 3.01 3.34 -8.88
N GLY A 28 2.53 3.28 -7.66
CA GLY A 28 1.19 2.80 -7.33
C GLY A 28 1.01 1.29 -7.37
N ARG A 29 2.07 0.49 -7.25
CA ARG A 29 2.00 -1.00 -7.24
C ARG A 29 0.99 -1.54 -6.22
N HIS A 30 1.03 -1.05 -4.97
CA HIS A 30 0.07 -1.38 -3.91
C HIS A 30 -1.36 -1.03 -4.29
N SER A 31 -1.57 0.23 -4.68
CA SER A 31 -2.91 0.76 -5.04
C SER A 31 -3.49 0.00 -6.23
N ALA A 32 -2.66 -0.33 -7.21
CA ALA A 32 -3.09 -1.12 -8.37
C ALA A 32 -3.58 -2.51 -7.96
N LEU A 33 -2.84 -3.23 -7.12
CA LEU A 33 -3.26 -4.54 -6.62
C LEU A 33 -4.54 -4.44 -5.77
N GLN A 34 -4.62 -3.49 -4.85
CA GLN A 34 -5.81 -3.27 -4.03
C GLN A 34 -7.04 -2.94 -4.87
N CYS A 35 -6.90 -2.06 -5.87
CA CYS A 35 -7.98 -1.69 -6.77
C CYS A 35 -8.48 -2.91 -7.59
N VAL A 36 -7.55 -3.69 -8.14
CA VAL A 36 -7.89 -4.87 -8.93
C VAL A 36 -8.56 -5.93 -8.06
N THR A 37 -8.03 -6.24 -6.87
CA THR A 37 -8.62 -7.24 -5.96
C THR A 37 -9.98 -6.81 -5.45
N ALA A 38 -10.17 -5.53 -5.12
CA ALA A 38 -11.47 -4.99 -4.73
C ALA A 38 -12.51 -5.09 -5.87
N SER A 39 -12.10 -4.77 -7.11
CA SER A 39 -12.97 -4.87 -8.28
C SER A 39 -13.37 -6.32 -8.55
N LEU A 40 -12.41 -7.25 -8.54
CA LEU A 40 -12.65 -8.66 -8.79
C LEU A 40 -13.47 -9.31 -7.65
N GLY A 41 -13.30 -8.84 -6.42
CA GLY A 41 -14.14 -9.26 -5.29
C GLY A 41 -15.59 -8.83 -5.46
N ARG A 42 -15.83 -7.60 -5.89
CA ARG A 42 -17.19 -7.11 -6.18
C ARG A 42 -17.86 -7.87 -7.33
N GLN A 43 -17.08 -8.34 -8.30
CA GLN A 43 -17.56 -9.15 -9.42
C GLN A 43 -17.73 -10.65 -9.07
N GLY A 44 -17.44 -11.06 -7.84
CA GLY A 44 -17.51 -12.46 -7.41
C GLY A 44 -16.41 -13.36 -7.99
N VAL A 45 -15.40 -12.80 -8.65
CA VAL A 45 -14.26 -13.55 -9.20
C VAL A 45 -13.33 -14.04 -8.10
N LEU A 46 -13.09 -13.22 -7.08
CA LEU A 46 -12.34 -13.61 -5.89
C LEU A 46 -13.29 -13.96 -4.75
N LYS A 47 -12.98 -15.03 -4.02
CA LYS A 47 -13.71 -15.42 -2.79
C LYS A 47 -13.67 -14.31 -1.74
N SER A 48 -12.61 -13.52 -1.71
CA SER A 48 -12.44 -12.37 -0.83
C SER A 48 -11.69 -11.24 -1.56
N PRO A 49 -12.16 -9.99 -1.46
CA PRO A 49 -11.42 -8.84 -1.97
C PRO A 49 -10.22 -8.46 -1.10
N LYS A 50 -10.07 -9.09 0.06
CA LYS A 50 -9.01 -8.77 1.01
C LYS A 50 -7.66 -9.19 0.47
N THR A 51 -6.67 -8.31 0.67
CA THR A 51 -5.26 -8.54 0.38
C THR A 51 -4.48 -8.43 1.69
N THR A 52 -3.62 -9.38 1.97
CA THR A 52 -2.70 -9.32 3.10
C THR A 52 -1.32 -8.96 2.59
N PHE A 53 -0.69 -7.97 3.20
CA PHE A 53 0.66 -7.54 2.90
C PHE A 53 1.60 -7.97 4.02
N LEU A 54 2.74 -8.56 3.64
CA LEU A 54 3.84 -8.90 4.54
C LEU A 54 5.08 -8.12 4.09
N ASP A 55 5.49 -7.19 4.93
CA ASP A 55 6.71 -6.42 4.76
C ASP A 55 7.90 -7.24 5.28
N LEU A 56 8.70 -7.75 4.34
CA LEU A 56 9.83 -8.62 4.64
C LEU A 56 10.99 -7.89 5.31
N SER A 57 11.06 -6.56 5.23
CA SER A 57 12.08 -5.76 5.92
C SER A 57 12.03 -5.91 7.46
N ARG A 58 10.89 -6.32 8.00
CA ARG A 58 10.70 -6.62 9.43
C ARG A 58 11.48 -7.84 9.89
N TYR A 59 11.98 -8.66 8.98
CA TYR A 59 12.64 -9.94 9.26
C TYR A 59 14.11 -9.89 8.83
N ALA A 60 14.83 -8.85 9.27
CA ALA A 60 16.22 -8.60 8.87
C ALA A 60 17.26 -9.41 9.65
N THR A 61 16.87 -10.04 10.78
CA THR A 61 17.80 -10.79 11.63
C THR A 61 17.56 -12.30 11.58
N PRO A 62 18.57 -13.13 11.93
CA PRO A 62 18.40 -14.59 11.98
C PRO A 62 17.25 -15.05 12.85
N GLU A 63 17.03 -14.38 14.00
CA GLU A 63 16.00 -14.72 14.99
C GLU A 63 14.59 -14.42 14.49
N SER A 64 14.46 -13.48 13.54
CA SER A 64 13.18 -13.05 13.00
C SER A 64 12.48 -14.11 12.13
N GLY A 65 13.17 -15.21 11.79
CA GLY A 65 12.57 -16.34 11.08
C GLY A 65 11.37 -16.95 11.81
N LYS A 66 11.41 -17.00 13.16
CA LYS A 66 10.25 -17.48 13.95
C LYS A 66 9.07 -16.51 13.87
N LEU A 67 9.33 -15.21 13.89
CA LEU A 67 8.29 -14.19 13.72
C LEU A 67 7.67 -14.28 12.33
N PHE A 68 8.51 -14.44 11.29
CA PHE A 68 8.03 -14.62 9.91
C PHE A 68 7.09 -15.83 9.79
N VAL A 69 7.43 -16.97 10.41
CA VAL A 69 6.58 -18.17 10.40
C VAL A 69 5.20 -17.86 11.01
N GLN A 70 5.14 -17.13 12.12
CA GLN A 70 3.87 -16.74 12.76
C GLN A 70 3.05 -15.79 11.87
N ASP A 71 3.68 -14.76 11.34
CA ASP A 71 3.01 -13.76 10.50
C ASP A 71 2.55 -14.40 9.17
N LEU A 72 3.36 -15.28 8.58
CA LEU A 72 2.98 -16.03 7.38
C LEU A 72 1.79 -16.96 7.67
N TYR A 73 1.81 -17.68 8.79
CA TYR A 73 0.70 -18.53 9.20
C TYR A 73 -0.58 -17.73 9.34
N ALA A 74 -0.54 -16.62 10.06
CA ALA A 74 -1.68 -15.72 10.23
C ALA A 74 -2.19 -15.18 8.88
N ALA A 75 -1.28 -14.80 7.98
CA ALA A 75 -1.61 -14.34 6.64
C ALA A 75 -2.29 -15.41 5.79
N LEU A 76 -1.79 -16.64 5.84
CA LEU A 76 -2.37 -17.78 5.10
C LEU A 76 -3.74 -18.20 5.65
N LYS A 77 -3.95 -18.12 6.96
CA LYS A 77 -5.23 -18.39 7.63
C LYS A 77 -6.22 -17.23 7.54
N SER A 78 -5.75 -16.00 7.26
CA SER A 78 -6.65 -14.88 7.02
C SER A 78 -7.61 -15.20 5.88
N GLY A 79 -8.83 -14.71 5.93
CA GLY A 79 -9.79 -14.90 4.83
C GLY A 79 -9.41 -14.18 3.51
N ALA A 80 -8.18 -13.63 3.40
CA ALA A 80 -7.69 -12.96 2.20
C ALA A 80 -7.40 -13.96 1.07
N SER A 81 -7.84 -13.64 -0.14
CA SER A 81 -7.51 -14.43 -1.34
C SER A 81 -6.10 -14.14 -1.85
N THR A 82 -5.55 -12.97 -1.53
CA THR A 82 -4.27 -12.49 -2.08
C THR A 82 -3.28 -12.22 -0.95
N LEU A 83 -2.09 -12.79 -1.09
CA LEU A 83 -0.92 -12.55 -0.24
C LEU A 83 0.14 -11.82 -1.05
N VAL A 84 0.62 -10.70 -0.52
CA VAL A 84 1.63 -9.84 -1.12
C VAL A 84 2.84 -9.78 -0.20
N LEU A 85 4.01 -10.06 -0.75
CA LEU A 85 5.30 -9.95 -0.09
C LEU A 85 6.08 -8.78 -0.70
N GLU A 86 6.76 -7.99 0.14
CA GLU A 86 7.48 -6.81 -0.32
C GLU A 86 8.75 -6.56 0.49
N HIS A 87 9.65 -5.70 -0.04
CA HIS A 87 10.93 -5.33 0.61
C HIS A 87 11.83 -6.54 0.95
N TRP A 88 11.87 -7.52 0.06
CA TRP A 88 12.63 -8.76 0.23
C TRP A 88 14.14 -8.51 0.35
N GLU A 89 14.63 -7.43 -0.24
CA GLU A 89 16.04 -7.00 -0.26
C GLU A 89 16.60 -6.68 1.13
N HIS A 90 15.72 -6.48 2.11
CA HIS A 90 16.09 -6.17 3.49
C HIS A 90 15.88 -7.34 4.46
N CYS A 91 15.38 -8.48 3.99
CA CYS A 91 15.14 -9.62 4.86
C CYS A 91 16.39 -10.50 5.03
N HIS A 92 16.41 -11.27 6.11
CA HIS A 92 17.47 -12.26 6.35
C HIS A 92 17.37 -13.43 5.36
N THR A 93 18.50 -14.04 5.02
CA THR A 93 18.59 -15.16 4.04
C THR A 93 17.72 -16.36 4.41
N SER A 94 17.52 -16.67 5.69
CA SER A 94 16.62 -17.74 6.13
C SER A 94 15.17 -17.47 5.73
N VAL A 95 14.71 -16.22 5.81
CA VAL A 95 13.38 -15.81 5.37
C VAL A 95 13.28 -15.86 3.84
N LEU A 96 14.33 -15.40 3.15
CA LEU A 96 14.41 -15.47 1.69
C LEU A 96 14.28 -16.92 1.19
N THR A 97 14.91 -17.87 1.87
CA THR A 97 14.78 -19.31 1.57
C THR A 97 13.34 -19.79 1.72
N MET A 98 12.65 -19.39 2.78
CA MET A 98 11.24 -19.74 2.99
C MET A 98 10.33 -19.11 1.94
N VAL A 99 10.55 -17.85 1.57
CA VAL A 99 9.83 -17.17 0.47
C VAL A 99 10.07 -17.89 -0.86
N THR A 100 11.31 -18.30 -1.12
CA THR A 100 11.67 -19.08 -2.33
C THR A 100 10.87 -20.38 -2.39
N ALA A 101 10.81 -21.14 -1.29
CA ALA A 101 10.02 -22.37 -1.21
C ALA A 101 8.53 -22.10 -1.43
N LEU A 102 7.97 -21.05 -0.80
CA LEU A 102 6.58 -20.65 -0.96
C LEU A 102 6.20 -20.39 -2.42
N PHE A 103 7.07 -19.69 -3.17
CA PHE A 103 6.81 -19.40 -4.59
C PHE A 103 7.08 -20.61 -5.49
N ARG A 104 8.09 -21.41 -5.22
CA ARG A 104 8.42 -22.57 -6.04
C ARG A 104 7.44 -23.74 -5.85
N GLU A 105 7.19 -24.07 -4.62
CA GLU A 105 6.49 -25.30 -4.24
C GLU A 105 5.04 -25.02 -3.79
N GLY A 106 4.75 -23.77 -3.42
CA GLY A 106 3.47 -23.40 -2.83
C GLY A 106 3.39 -23.72 -1.34
N GLU A 107 4.48 -24.24 -0.79
CA GLU A 107 4.58 -24.68 0.61
C GLU A 107 5.92 -24.24 1.21
N VAL A 108 5.89 -23.97 2.52
CA VAL A 108 7.09 -23.65 3.30
C VAL A 108 7.31 -24.73 4.33
N PRO A 109 8.40 -25.52 4.24
CA PRO A 109 8.78 -26.43 5.29
C PRO A 109 9.18 -25.64 6.54
N LEU A 110 8.66 -26.03 7.69
CA LEU A 110 8.95 -25.37 8.96
C LEU A 110 10.20 -26.00 9.61
N PRO A 111 11.04 -25.18 10.29
CA PRO A 111 12.24 -25.68 10.92
C PRO A 111 11.99 -26.62 12.11
N SER A 112 10.77 -26.60 12.64
CA SER A 112 10.32 -27.42 13.77
C SER A 112 8.88 -27.84 13.52
N ARG A 113 8.37 -28.73 14.37
CA ARG A 113 6.95 -29.07 14.41
C ARG A 113 6.19 -28.11 15.30
N TYR A 114 5.02 -27.71 14.86
CA TYR A 114 4.17 -26.74 15.58
C TYR A 114 2.79 -27.35 15.82
N ALA A 115 2.14 -26.91 16.89
CA ALA A 115 0.71 -27.11 17.12
C ALA A 115 -0.02 -25.76 17.08
N GLU A 116 -1.22 -25.74 16.51
CA GLU A 116 -2.06 -24.57 16.56
C GLU A 116 -2.72 -24.46 17.95
N GLN A 117 -2.49 -23.32 18.62
CA GLN A 117 -3.14 -22.99 19.88
C GLN A 117 -3.64 -21.55 19.84
N LYS A 118 -4.96 -21.37 19.96
CA LYS A 118 -5.61 -20.05 19.95
C LYS A 118 -5.22 -19.17 18.74
N GLY A 119 -5.08 -19.79 17.57
CA GLY A 119 -4.74 -19.09 16.33
C GLY A 119 -3.26 -18.76 16.14
N MET A 120 -2.38 -19.26 17.00
CA MET A 120 -0.93 -19.11 16.90
C MET A 120 -0.26 -20.48 16.77
N LEU A 121 0.92 -20.51 16.17
CA LEU A 121 1.77 -21.70 16.11
C LEU A 121 2.67 -21.77 17.35
N VAL A 122 2.54 -22.83 18.12
CA VAL A 122 3.41 -23.13 19.27
C VAL A 122 4.35 -24.27 18.90
N GLU A 123 5.64 -24.05 19.05
CA GLU A 123 6.67 -25.05 18.76
C GLU A 123 6.55 -26.21 19.77
N ILE A 124 6.40 -27.43 19.25
CA ILE A 124 6.21 -28.65 20.07
C ILE A 124 7.42 -29.58 20.06
N GLY A 125 8.47 -29.24 19.29
CA GLY A 125 9.69 -30.05 19.18
C GLY A 125 9.39 -31.49 18.72
N THR A 126 9.82 -32.46 19.52
CA THR A 126 9.63 -33.90 19.23
C THR A 126 8.32 -34.47 19.76
N ALA A 127 7.49 -33.69 20.43
CA ALA A 127 6.22 -34.17 20.98
C ALA A 127 5.28 -34.66 19.87
N LEU A 128 4.65 -35.82 20.11
CA LEU A 128 3.65 -36.38 19.21
C LEU A 128 2.28 -35.79 19.58
N VAL A 129 1.94 -34.69 18.90
CA VAL A 129 0.66 -34.02 19.05
C VAL A 129 -0.18 -34.24 17.78
N PRO A 130 -1.43 -34.72 17.88
CA PRO A 130 -2.32 -34.81 16.75
C PRO A 130 -2.51 -33.45 16.09
N GLY A 131 -2.48 -33.40 14.74
CA GLY A 131 -2.62 -32.16 14.00
C GLY A 131 -1.36 -31.26 14.01
N ALA A 132 -0.20 -31.81 14.34
CA ALA A 132 1.05 -31.09 14.27
C ALA A 132 1.33 -30.59 12.83
N VAL A 133 1.71 -29.32 12.71
CA VAL A 133 2.02 -28.64 11.45
C VAL A 133 3.53 -28.64 11.25
N SER A 134 3.99 -29.15 10.11
CA SER A 134 5.39 -29.14 9.69
C SER A 134 5.62 -28.38 8.39
N THR A 135 4.53 -27.98 7.72
CA THR A 135 4.56 -27.18 6.50
C THR A 135 3.44 -26.15 6.52
N LEU A 136 3.65 -25.01 5.90
CA LEU A 136 2.62 -24.01 5.63
C LEU A 136 2.32 -24.00 4.14
N SER A 137 1.07 -24.21 3.77
CA SER A 137 0.64 -24.22 2.36
C SER A 137 -0.09 -22.92 1.97
N ALA A 138 0.28 -22.38 0.81
CA ALA A 138 -0.42 -21.26 0.18
C ALA A 138 -1.47 -21.72 -0.85
N GLY A 139 -1.94 -22.95 -0.75
CA GLY A 139 -2.98 -23.48 -1.63
C GLY A 139 -4.20 -22.59 -1.68
N GLY A 140 -4.69 -22.32 -2.89
CA GLY A 140 -5.85 -21.46 -3.11
C GLY A 140 -5.63 -19.97 -2.95
N LYS A 141 -4.39 -19.51 -2.76
CA LYS A 141 -4.01 -18.09 -2.68
C LYS A 141 -3.40 -17.59 -3.99
N TYR A 142 -3.55 -16.29 -4.25
CA TYR A 142 -2.74 -15.56 -5.23
C TYR A 142 -1.53 -14.99 -4.50
N LEU A 143 -0.32 -15.30 -4.97
CA LEU A 143 0.93 -14.82 -4.41
C LEU A 143 1.51 -13.74 -5.29
N PHE A 144 1.84 -12.61 -4.69
CA PHE A 144 2.52 -11.50 -5.36
C PHE A 144 3.78 -11.12 -4.62
N LEU A 145 4.86 -10.89 -5.38
CA LEU A 145 6.08 -10.25 -4.92
C LEU A 145 6.12 -8.84 -5.49
N LEU A 146 6.09 -7.82 -4.66
CA LEU A 146 6.31 -6.43 -5.08
C LEU A 146 7.76 -6.06 -4.84
N THR A 147 8.39 -5.46 -5.86
CA THR A 147 9.77 -5.01 -5.74
C THR A 147 10.05 -3.82 -6.66
N ASP A 148 10.96 -2.94 -6.25
CA ASP A 148 11.54 -1.90 -7.09
C ASP A 148 12.82 -2.37 -7.81
N GLN A 149 13.30 -3.56 -7.43
CA GLN A 149 14.49 -4.14 -8.04
C GLN A 149 14.20 -4.70 -9.43
N PRO A 150 15.17 -4.63 -10.36
CA PRO A 150 15.03 -5.22 -11.68
C PRO A 150 15.00 -6.76 -11.61
N ALA A 151 14.45 -7.39 -12.64
CA ALA A 151 14.32 -8.84 -12.71
C ALA A 151 15.66 -9.60 -12.58
N SER A 152 16.78 -8.99 -12.99
CA SER A 152 18.12 -9.55 -12.80
C SER A 152 18.47 -9.73 -11.33
N LYS A 153 18.11 -8.77 -10.47
CA LYS A 153 18.34 -8.86 -9.03
C LYS A 153 17.48 -9.93 -8.36
N LEU A 154 16.27 -10.16 -8.87
CA LEU A 154 15.47 -11.31 -8.44
C LEU A 154 16.16 -12.64 -8.79
N ALA A 155 16.76 -12.75 -9.98
CA ALA A 155 17.51 -13.92 -10.36
C ALA A 155 18.73 -14.17 -9.47
N ASP A 156 19.45 -13.09 -9.13
CA ASP A 156 20.61 -13.15 -8.24
C ASP A 156 20.24 -13.61 -6.83
N ALA A 157 19.11 -13.13 -6.29
CA ALA A 157 18.69 -13.39 -4.91
C ALA A 157 17.95 -14.72 -4.75
N PHE A 158 17.03 -15.04 -5.64
CA PHE A 158 16.14 -16.20 -5.53
C PHE A 158 16.55 -17.37 -6.45
N GLY A 159 17.43 -17.12 -7.41
CA GLY A 159 17.85 -18.09 -8.42
C GLY A 159 16.87 -18.23 -9.59
N VAL A 160 17.37 -18.77 -10.69
CA VAL A 160 16.60 -19.03 -11.93
C VAL A 160 15.35 -19.89 -11.68
N PRO A 161 15.38 -20.94 -10.82
CA PRO A 161 14.19 -21.76 -10.55
C PRO A 161 13.02 -20.98 -9.95
N PHE A 162 13.28 -19.93 -9.17
CA PHE A 162 12.22 -19.05 -8.66
C PHE A 162 11.55 -18.29 -9.80
N LEU A 163 12.34 -17.68 -10.70
CA LEU A 163 11.77 -16.94 -11.83
C LEU A 163 10.95 -17.85 -12.75
N SER A 164 11.38 -19.09 -12.94
CA SER A 164 10.65 -20.09 -13.73
C SER A 164 9.36 -20.56 -13.07
N ALA A 165 9.25 -20.40 -11.75
CA ALA A 165 8.03 -20.72 -11.00
C ALA A 165 6.99 -19.59 -11.02
N LEU A 166 7.39 -18.38 -11.43
CA LEU A 166 6.45 -17.26 -11.60
C LEU A 166 5.57 -17.51 -12.83
N ASP A 167 4.28 -17.40 -12.61
CA ASP A 167 3.28 -17.55 -13.66
C ASP A 167 3.14 -16.27 -14.49
N ASP A 168 3.49 -15.11 -13.90
CA ASP A 168 3.35 -13.81 -14.54
C ASP A 168 4.34 -12.80 -13.95
N GLN A 169 4.81 -11.88 -14.79
CA GLN A 169 5.63 -10.76 -14.40
C GLN A 169 5.10 -9.50 -15.07
N CYS A 170 4.80 -8.49 -14.27
CA CYS A 170 4.39 -7.19 -14.77
C CYS A 170 5.29 -6.10 -14.22
N ALA A 171 5.52 -5.08 -15.05
CA ALA A 171 6.30 -3.92 -14.66
C ALA A 171 5.43 -2.67 -14.70
N THR A 172 5.49 -1.88 -13.63
CA THR A 172 4.95 -0.53 -13.64
C THR A 172 5.97 0.42 -14.26
N ARG A 173 5.48 1.46 -14.91
CA ARG A 173 6.31 2.51 -15.49
C ARG A 173 6.27 3.75 -14.62
N PRO A 174 7.32 4.60 -14.64
CA PRO A 174 7.22 5.92 -14.07
C PRO A 174 6.00 6.67 -14.62
N PHE A 175 5.39 7.49 -13.80
CA PHE A 175 4.26 8.31 -14.25
C PHE A 175 4.70 9.33 -15.29
N THR A 176 3.91 9.49 -16.35
CA THR A 176 4.01 10.63 -17.25
C THR A 176 3.33 11.85 -16.64
N ARG A 177 3.63 13.04 -17.17
CA ARG A 177 2.98 14.28 -16.74
C ARG A 177 1.46 14.18 -16.82
N GLU A 178 0.96 13.65 -17.92
CA GLU A 178 -0.47 13.47 -18.15
C GLU A 178 -1.11 12.53 -17.13
N SER A 179 -0.41 11.43 -16.79
CA SER A 179 -0.87 10.49 -15.75
C SER A 179 -0.92 11.14 -14.37
N LEU A 180 0.05 11.99 -14.04
CA LEU A 180 0.05 12.73 -12.77
C LEU A 180 -1.08 13.75 -12.71
N GLU A 181 -1.33 14.47 -13.80
CA GLU A 181 -2.46 15.40 -13.88
C GLU A 181 -3.81 14.69 -13.79
N GLU A 182 -3.95 13.49 -14.38
CA GLU A 182 -5.17 12.69 -14.22
C GLU A 182 -5.37 12.23 -12.77
N ILE A 183 -4.29 11.78 -12.10
CA ILE A 183 -4.35 11.40 -10.67
C ILE A 183 -4.71 12.63 -9.84
N ALA A 184 -4.06 13.77 -10.07
CA ALA A 184 -4.31 15.01 -9.35
C ALA A 184 -5.77 15.47 -9.52
N ARG A 185 -6.31 15.38 -10.73
CA ARG A 185 -7.72 15.70 -11.02
C ARG A 185 -8.66 14.84 -10.18
N ARG A 186 -8.44 13.53 -10.15
CA ARG A 186 -9.26 12.62 -9.34
C ARG A 186 -9.16 12.92 -7.83
N GLN A 187 -7.97 13.27 -7.33
CA GLN A 187 -7.81 13.66 -5.93
C GLN A 187 -8.58 14.95 -5.59
N LEU A 188 -8.61 15.92 -6.52
CA LEU A 188 -9.41 17.15 -6.35
C LEU A 188 -10.92 16.88 -6.47
N GLU A 189 -11.33 15.99 -7.36
CA GLU A 189 -12.74 15.56 -7.46
C GLU A 189 -13.20 14.89 -6.16
N ASP A 190 -12.39 13.95 -5.61
CA ASP A 190 -12.67 13.31 -4.33
C ASP A 190 -12.70 14.32 -3.17
N LEU A 191 -11.80 15.29 -3.19
CA LEU A 191 -11.77 16.39 -2.21
C LEU A 191 -13.06 17.21 -2.26
N VAL A 192 -13.49 17.65 -3.44
CA VAL A 192 -14.72 18.42 -3.65
C VAL A 192 -15.95 17.61 -3.20
N GLU A 193 -16.01 16.34 -3.55
CA GLU A 193 -17.11 15.47 -3.13
C GLU A 193 -17.16 15.32 -1.59
N ARG A 194 -16.00 15.13 -0.92
CA ARG A 194 -15.91 15.10 0.54
C ARG A 194 -16.33 16.42 1.18
N CYS A 195 -15.89 17.54 0.60
CA CYS A 195 -16.32 18.86 1.07
C CYS A 195 -17.84 19.02 0.98
N GLY A 196 -18.46 18.62 -0.11
CA GLY A 196 -19.91 18.65 -0.28
C GLY A 196 -20.65 17.80 0.75
N ARG A 197 -20.24 16.53 0.87
CA ARG A 197 -20.92 15.56 1.75
C ARG A 197 -20.73 15.83 3.22
N GLN A 198 -19.50 16.17 3.66
CA GLN A 198 -19.16 16.22 5.07
C GLN A 198 -19.14 17.63 5.63
N LEU A 199 -18.74 18.60 4.80
CA LEU A 199 -18.62 19.98 5.23
C LEU A 199 -19.77 20.88 4.73
N ARG A 200 -20.64 20.39 3.85
CA ARG A 200 -21.67 21.18 3.16
C ARG A 200 -21.05 22.40 2.46
N MET A 201 -19.87 22.22 1.87
CA MET A 201 -19.14 23.23 1.13
C MET A 201 -19.10 22.82 -0.34
N THR A 202 -19.72 23.60 -1.23
CA THR A 202 -19.67 23.39 -2.67
C THR A 202 -18.41 24.06 -3.20
N MET A 203 -17.38 23.26 -3.50
CA MET A 203 -16.09 23.73 -4.00
C MET A 203 -15.97 23.47 -5.50
N THR A 204 -15.22 24.32 -6.19
CA THR A 204 -14.84 24.15 -7.61
C THR A 204 -13.33 24.29 -7.77
N PHE A 205 -12.77 23.77 -8.85
CA PHE A 205 -11.36 23.91 -9.23
C PHE A 205 -11.22 23.93 -10.75
N GLY A 206 -10.05 24.33 -11.24
CA GLY A 206 -9.70 24.38 -12.65
C GLY A 206 -8.42 23.58 -12.97
N ASP A 207 -7.91 23.74 -14.18
CA ASP A 207 -6.74 23.00 -14.67
C ASP A 207 -5.42 23.47 -14.02
N GLU A 208 -5.35 24.71 -13.55
CA GLU A 208 -4.18 25.24 -12.87
C GLU A 208 -3.95 24.57 -11.52
N GLU A 209 -5.03 24.34 -10.78
CA GLU A 209 -5.02 23.61 -9.51
C GLU A 209 -4.61 22.16 -9.68
N VAL A 210 -5.05 21.52 -10.77
CA VAL A 210 -4.64 20.16 -11.15
C VAL A 210 -3.14 20.11 -11.40
N LYS A 211 -2.59 21.06 -12.18
CA LYS A 211 -1.15 21.13 -12.45
C LYS A 211 -0.35 21.39 -11.18
N THR A 212 -0.80 22.32 -10.35
CA THR A 212 -0.16 22.64 -9.07
C THR A 212 -0.11 21.43 -8.14
N LEU A 213 -1.21 20.67 -8.06
CA LEU A 213 -1.21 19.43 -7.27
C LEU A 213 -0.29 18.37 -7.88
N ALA A 214 -0.28 18.22 -9.22
CA ALA A 214 0.62 17.29 -9.90
C ALA A 214 2.10 17.63 -9.68
N ASP A 215 2.45 18.91 -9.53
CA ASP A 215 3.82 19.39 -9.24
C ASP A 215 4.30 19.03 -7.83
N THR A 216 3.42 18.60 -6.93
CA THR A 216 3.82 18.09 -5.61
C THR A 216 4.42 16.69 -5.67
N PHE A 217 4.33 16.02 -6.82
CA PHE A 217 4.89 14.69 -7.00
C PHE A 217 6.41 14.71 -6.81
N THR A 218 6.88 13.76 -5.99
CA THR A 218 8.30 13.44 -5.89
C THR A 218 8.49 11.93 -6.06
N PRO A 219 9.58 11.46 -6.67
CA PRO A 219 9.83 10.01 -6.84
C PRO A 219 9.82 9.24 -5.50
N ASP A 220 10.30 9.87 -4.42
CA ASP A 220 10.40 9.25 -3.09
C ASP A 220 9.03 9.07 -2.43
N GLN A 221 8.13 10.01 -2.60
CA GLN A 221 6.77 9.96 -2.05
C GLN A 221 5.77 9.33 -3.03
N GLY A 222 6.08 9.35 -4.33
CA GLY A 222 5.21 8.83 -5.35
C GLY A 222 3.87 9.58 -5.43
N ALA A 223 2.86 8.91 -5.96
CA ALA A 223 1.51 9.47 -6.09
C ALA A 223 0.82 9.76 -4.75
N TRP A 224 1.36 9.26 -3.63
CA TRP A 224 0.84 9.59 -2.29
C TRP A 224 0.98 11.07 -1.96
N ALA A 225 2.01 11.76 -2.48
CA ALA A 225 2.19 13.20 -2.31
C ALA A 225 0.97 14.01 -2.81
N LEU A 226 0.35 13.57 -3.91
CA LEU A 226 -0.84 14.25 -4.46
C LEU A 226 -2.04 14.06 -3.52
N GLN A 227 -2.23 12.87 -2.99
CA GLN A 227 -3.28 12.61 -2.00
C GLN A 227 -3.07 13.43 -0.73
N GLU A 228 -1.85 13.44 -0.20
CA GLU A 228 -1.51 14.23 0.99
C GLU A 228 -1.73 15.73 0.77
N GLY A 229 -1.41 16.26 -0.43
CA GLY A 229 -1.70 17.64 -0.82
C GLY A 229 -3.20 17.97 -0.74
N ALA A 230 -4.04 17.12 -1.31
CA ALA A 230 -5.49 17.26 -1.24
C ALA A 230 -6.03 17.13 0.20
N ASP A 231 -5.51 16.16 0.96
CA ASP A 231 -5.93 15.92 2.34
C ASP A 231 -5.53 17.05 3.30
N ARG A 232 -4.40 17.72 3.04
CA ARG A 232 -4.01 18.94 3.80
C ARG A 232 -5.03 20.06 3.61
N LEU A 233 -5.44 20.32 2.35
CA LEU A 233 -6.45 21.33 2.08
C LEU A 233 -7.80 20.97 2.72
N TYR A 234 -8.20 19.67 2.64
CA TYR A 234 -9.42 19.20 3.31
C TYR A 234 -9.38 19.43 4.82
N ARG A 235 -8.26 19.12 5.47
CA ARG A 235 -8.09 19.36 6.93
C ARG A 235 -8.20 20.85 7.26
N ALA A 236 -7.55 21.72 6.49
CA ALA A 236 -7.60 23.15 6.67
C ALA A 236 -9.05 23.69 6.54
N LEU A 237 -9.80 23.22 5.51
CA LEU A 237 -11.21 23.57 5.33
C LEU A 237 -12.10 23.07 6.48
N SER A 238 -11.83 21.85 6.98
CA SER A 238 -12.58 21.26 8.10
C SER A 238 -12.35 22.06 9.39
N GLU A 239 -11.10 22.40 9.69
CA GLU A 239 -10.74 23.23 10.85
C GLU A 239 -11.39 24.61 10.78
N GLU A 240 -11.35 25.24 9.61
CA GLU A 240 -11.92 26.55 9.39
C GLU A 240 -13.44 26.54 9.57
N LYS A 241 -14.10 25.50 9.00
CA LYS A 241 -15.53 25.30 9.17
C LYS A 241 -15.94 25.16 10.64
N LEU A 242 -15.22 24.37 11.42
CA LEU A 242 -15.47 24.16 12.84
C LEU A 242 -15.23 25.45 13.63
N ARG A 243 -14.10 26.13 13.36
CA ARG A 243 -13.71 27.34 14.05
C ARG A 243 -14.73 28.48 13.89
N LYS A 244 -15.27 28.62 12.69
CA LYS A 244 -16.21 29.71 12.34
C LYS A 244 -17.66 29.30 12.35
N SER A 245 -17.97 28.03 12.69
CA SER A 245 -19.32 27.47 12.66
C SER A 245 -20.08 27.78 11.36
N LEU A 246 -19.38 27.60 10.23
CA LEU A 246 -19.89 27.96 8.91
C LEU A 246 -21.13 27.12 8.54
N GLY A 247 -22.15 27.77 7.97
CA GLY A 247 -23.26 27.13 7.29
C GLY A 247 -22.85 26.50 5.95
N PRO A 248 -23.82 26.20 5.06
CA PRO A 248 -23.52 25.87 3.67
C PRO A 248 -22.84 27.07 2.99
N VAL A 249 -21.73 26.83 2.29
CA VAL A 249 -20.97 27.86 1.58
C VAL A 249 -20.56 27.38 0.21
N GLU A 250 -20.37 28.32 -0.71
CA GLU A 250 -19.77 28.09 -2.01
C GLU A 250 -18.37 28.67 -2.04
N GLY A 251 -17.44 27.97 -2.71
CA GLY A 251 -16.06 28.39 -2.77
C GLY A 251 -15.30 27.79 -3.96
N ARG A 252 -14.04 28.17 -4.04
CA ARG A 252 -13.16 27.73 -5.11
C ARG A 252 -11.79 27.37 -4.52
N ILE A 253 -11.20 26.29 -5.04
CA ILE A 253 -9.81 25.95 -4.82
C ILE A 253 -8.99 26.75 -5.82
N LEU A 254 -7.86 27.30 -5.40
CA LEU A 254 -6.98 28.14 -6.20
C LEU A 254 -5.53 27.69 -6.05
N ALA A 255 -4.80 27.79 -7.13
CA ALA A 255 -3.35 27.64 -7.15
C ALA A 255 -2.70 28.98 -6.80
N LYS A 256 -1.86 28.99 -5.77
CA LYS A 256 -1.11 30.19 -5.37
C LYS A 256 0.26 29.81 -4.85
N ASP A 257 1.30 30.46 -5.37
CA ASP A 257 2.69 30.26 -4.97
C ASP A 257 3.11 28.78 -4.89
N GLY A 258 2.62 27.94 -5.85
CA GLY A 258 2.91 26.51 -5.91
C GLY A 258 2.16 25.67 -4.87
N THR A 259 1.18 26.24 -4.17
CA THR A 259 0.33 25.56 -3.19
C THR A 259 -1.14 25.66 -3.56
N LEU A 260 -1.97 24.79 -2.97
CA LEU A 260 -3.42 24.89 -3.08
C LEU A 260 -3.97 25.69 -1.91
N GLU A 261 -4.74 26.70 -2.22
CA GLU A 261 -5.54 27.46 -1.27
C GLU A 261 -7.02 27.35 -1.59
N ALA A 262 -7.88 27.76 -0.70
CA ALA A 262 -9.31 27.87 -0.96
C ALA A 262 -9.83 29.25 -0.56
N GLU A 263 -10.68 29.80 -1.41
CA GLU A 263 -11.51 30.94 -1.07
C GLU A 263 -12.98 30.50 -0.99
N TYR A 264 -13.73 31.08 -0.07
CA TYR A 264 -15.15 30.84 0.04
C TYR A 264 -15.86 32.12 0.50
N SER A 265 -17.13 32.24 0.13
CA SER A 265 -17.95 33.41 0.48
C SER A 265 -18.92 33.09 1.59
N GLN A 266 -18.94 33.92 2.62
CA GLN A 266 -19.92 33.89 3.69
C GLN A 266 -20.38 35.31 4.05
N GLY A 267 -21.67 35.55 3.97
CA GLY A 267 -22.21 36.86 4.30
C GLY A 267 -21.69 38.01 3.42
N GLY A 268 -21.31 37.74 2.19
CA GLY A 268 -20.73 38.71 1.25
C GLY A 268 -19.23 38.97 1.44
N MET A 269 -18.58 38.29 2.38
CA MET A 269 -17.11 38.38 2.58
C MET A 269 -16.41 37.19 1.95
N THR A 270 -15.31 37.44 1.25
CA THR A 270 -14.40 36.38 0.74
C THR A 270 -13.40 36.04 1.85
N LEU A 271 -13.28 34.74 2.14
CA LEU A 271 -12.39 34.21 3.17
C LEU A 271 -11.38 33.24 2.51
N TRP A 272 -10.14 33.29 2.98
CA TRP A 272 -9.04 32.51 2.47
C TRP A 272 -8.64 31.41 3.45
N VAL A 273 -8.39 30.21 2.94
CA VAL A 273 -7.85 29.09 3.70
C VAL A 273 -6.63 28.58 2.95
N GLY A 274 -5.44 28.80 3.51
CA GLY A 274 -4.19 28.32 2.95
C GLY A 274 -3.67 27.08 3.66
N GLN A 275 -2.79 26.35 2.99
CA GLN A 275 -1.98 25.32 3.64
C GLN A 275 -0.97 26.02 4.56
N LYS A 276 -1.13 25.93 5.86
CA LYS A 276 -0.08 26.36 6.79
C LYS A 276 1.14 25.48 6.58
N ASP A 277 2.26 26.11 6.24
CA ASP A 277 3.56 25.46 6.09
C ASP A 277 4.05 24.97 7.45
N THR A 278 3.62 23.76 7.84
CA THR A 278 4.01 23.12 9.12
C THR A 278 5.51 22.75 9.15
N GLY A 279 6.20 22.78 8.00
CA GLY A 279 7.61 22.47 7.90
C GLY A 279 8.51 23.51 8.57
N LYS A 280 8.16 24.81 8.49
CA LYS A 280 8.94 25.87 9.15
C LYS A 280 8.72 25.93 10.66
N THR A 281 7.54 25.55 11.13
CA THR A 281 7.21 25.55 12.56
C THR A 281 7.90 24.41 13.31
N GLN A 282 8.04 23.24 12.69
CA GLN A 282 8.78 22.11 13.29
C GLN A 282 10.28 22.35 13.33
N ALA A 283 10.87 22.92 12.28
CA ALA A 283 12.30 23.28 12.27
C ALA A 283 12.62 24.37 13.30
N ALA A 284 11.74 25.37 13.46
CA ALA A 284 11.90 26.41 14.48
C ALA A 284 11.70 25.86 15.91
N ALA A 285 10.75 24.95 16.14
CA ALA A 285 10.56 24.31 17.43
C ALA A 285 11.73 23.41 17.82
N VAL A 286 12.28 22.63 16.88
CA VAL A 286 13.47 21.79 17.11
C VAL A 286 14.73 22.64 17.35
N ALA A 287 14.86 23.80 16.68
CA ALA A 287 15.94 24.73 16.92
C ALA A 287 15.85 25.41 18.30
N ALA A 288 14.64 25.79 18.72
CA ALA A 288 14.39 26.36 20.05
C ALA A 288 14.71 25.37 21.18
N VAL A 289 14.29 24.12 21.05
CA VAL A 289 14.60 23.06 22.05
C VAL A 289 16.10 22.76 22.11
N LYS A 290 16.83 22.85 20.99
CA LYS A 290 18.30 22.69 20.99
C LYS A 290 19.03 23.86 21.63
N GLN A 291 18.46 25.07 21.62
CA GLN A 291 19.04 26.24 22.31
C GLN A 291 18.78 26.26 23.81
N GLU A 292 17.71 25.62 24.29
CA GLU A 292 17.43 25.50 25.74
C GLU A 292 18.21 24.34 26.41
N LEU A 293 18.81 23.44 25.63
CA LEU A 293 19.58 22.29 26.10
C LEU A 293 21.11 22.47 25.96
N SER A 294 21.56 23.63 25.53
CA SER A 294 22.98 24.01 25.45
C SER A 294 23.31 25.14 26.43
#